data_c4d88daa86dd0149d15d63d27c082b05
#
_entry.id   c4d88daa86dd0149d15d63d27c082b05
#
_cell.length_a   1.000
_cell.length_b   1.000
_cell.length_c   1.000
_cell.angle_alpha   90.00
_cell.angle_beta   90.00
_cell.angle_gamma   90.00
#
_symmetry.space_group_name_H-M   'P 1'
#
loop_
_entity.id
_entity.type
_entity.pdbx_description
1 polymer ?
#
loop_
_entity_poly.entity_id
_entity_poly.type
_entity_poly.pdbx_seq_one_letter_code
_entity_poly.pdbx_strand_id
1 'polypeptide(L)' 'MKLAQAVGKRTKELLFQKNITQYRLVKITCLNEKTISDIIHGRTSDIKFSTIYLISEALNITLQEFLNSPLFNMDNLEI' A
#
# COMPACT_ATOMS: atom_id res chain seq x y z
N MET A 1 5.67 -8.57 10.99
CA MET A 1 4.33 -8.08 10.60
C MET A 1 3.82 -8.87 9.40
N LYS A 2 2.55 -8.87 9.16
CA LYS A 2 1.96 -9.53 8.00
C LYS A 2 2.19 -8.70 6.74
N LEU A 3 2.18 -9.36 5.58
CA LEU A 3 2.39 -8.68 4.29
C LEU A 3 1.39 -7.53 4.08
N ALA A 4 0.12 -7.76 4.41
CA ALA A 4 -0.90 -6.71 4.25
C ALA A 4 -0.58 -5.46 5.07
N GLN A 5 -0.03 -5.65 6.26
CA GLN A 5 0.39 -4.54 7.13
C GLN A 5 1.60 -3.81 6.55
N ALA A 6 2.54 -4.55 5.98
CA ALA A 6 3.71 -3.95 5.32
C ALA A 6 3.28 -3.12 4.12
N VAL A 7 2.33 -3.62 3.33
CA VAL A 7 1.76 -2.87 2.20
C VAL A 7 1.12 -1.58 2.67
N GLY A 8 0.36 -1.64 3.76
CA GLY A 8 -0.28 -0.44 4.33
C GLY A 8 0.73 0.61 4.77
N LYS A 9 1.77 0.19 5.47
CA LYS A 9 2.84 1.09 5.91
C LYS A 9 3.57 1.70 4.73
N ARG A 10 3.88 0.89 3.72
CA ARG A 10 4.55 1.38 2.51
C ARG A 10 3.69 2.38 1.77
N THR A 11 2.40 2.11 1.65
CA THR A 11 1.45 3.03 1.01
C THR A 11 1.43 4.38 1.72
N LYS A 12 1.32 4.35 3.05
CA LYS A 12 1.31 5.57 3.87
C LYS A 12 2.60 6.36 3.69
N GLU A 13 3.74 5.69 3.71
CA GLU A 13 5.06 6.29 3.51
C GLU A 13 5.15 6.98 2.15
N LEU A 14 4.70 6.31 1.08
CA LEU A 14 4.73 6.86 -0.27
C LEU A 14 3.76 8.03 -0.44
N LEU A 15 2.58 7.96 0.17
CA LEU A 15 1.66 9.09 0.16
C LEU A 15 2.30 10.33 0.77
N PHE A 16 2.98 10.14 1.89
CA PHE A 16 3.68 11.24 2.56
C PHE A 16 4.80 11.79 1.68
N GLN A 17 5.64 10.92 1.14
CA GLN A 17 6.78 11.32 0.30
C GLN A 17 6.34 12.06 -0.96
N LYS A 18 5.23 11.64 -1.55
CA LYS A 18 4.71 12.22 -2.80
C LYS A 18 3.73 13.35 -2.56
N ASN A 19 3.44 13.64 -1.30
CA ASN A 19 2.47 14.68 -0.93
C ASN A 19 1.09 14.42 -1.55
N ILE A 20 0.65 13.17 -1.50
CA ILE A 20 -0.65 12.72 -2.02
C ILE A 20 -1.53 12.35 -0.83
N THR A 21 -2.77 12.83 -0.83
CA THR A 21 -3.71 12.51 0.24
C THR A 21 -4.36 11.15 0.03
N GLN A 22 -4.84 10.56 1.11
CA GLN A 22 -5.64 9.33 1.06
C GLN A 22 -6.86 9.51 0.14
N TYR A 23 -7.52 10.66 0.23
CA TYR A 23 -8.67 10.98 -0.60
C TYR A 23 -8.32 10.89 -2.09
N ARG A 24 -7.17 11.45 -2.47
CA ARG A 24 -6.72 11.40 -3.86
C ARG A 24 -6.44 9.97 -4.31
N LEU A 25 -5.85 9.17 -3.44
CA LEU A 25 -5.61 7.75 -3.75
C LEU A 25 -6.93 7.02 -4.02
N VAL A 26 -7.95 7.28 -3.22
CA VAL A 26 -9.29 6.73 -3.41
C VAL A 26 -9.82 7.11 -4.81
N LYS A 27 -9.68 8.38 -5.17
CA LYS A 27 -10.15 8.89 -6.47
C LYS A 27 -9.44 8.21 -7.64
N ILE A 28 -8.12 8.08 -7.55
CA ILE A 28 -7.33 7.52 -8.65
C ILE A 28 -7.57 6.02 -8.80
N THR A 29 -7.62 5.28 -7.69
CA THR A 29 -7.78 3.82 -7.72
C THR A 29 -9.21 3.39 -7.98
N CYS A 30 -10.17 4.26 -7.73
CA CYS A 30 -11.60 3.93 -7.75
C CYS A 30 -11.96 2.83 -6.74
N LEU A 31 -11.09 2.57 -5.79
CA LEU A 31 -11.39 1.67 -4.68
C LEU A 31 -12.23 2.42 -3.66
N ASN A 32 -12.98 1.66 -2.88
CA ASN A 32 -13.82 2.28 -1.88
C ASN A 32 -12.97 2.85 -0.74
N GLU A 33 -13.47 3.93 -0.15
CA GLU A 33 -12.77 4.68 0.88
C GLU A 33 -12.44 3.83 2.10
N LYS A 34 -13.35 2.95 2.49
CA LYS A 34 -13.13 2.03 3.60
C LYS A 34 -12.00 1.06 3.30
N THR A 35 -11.95 0.54 2.08
CA THR A 35 -10.89 -0.38 1.65
C THR A 35 -9.52 0.27 1.76
N ILE A 36 -9.38 1.48 1.25
CA ILE A 36 -8.11 2.22 1.32
C ILE A 36 -7.73 2.51 2.77
N SER A 37 -8.69 2.96 3.56
CA SER A 37 -8.46 3.23 4.98
C SER A 37 -8.00 1.99 5.73
N ASP A 38 -8.65 0.85 5.50
CA ASP A 38 -8.28 -0.41 6.13
C ASP A 38 -6.87 -0.84 5.77
N ILE A 39 -6.47 -0.67 4.50
CA ILE A 39 -5.12 -1.00 4.04
C ILE A 39 -4.09 -0.12 4.74
N ILE A 40 -4.29 1.19 4.72
CA ILE A 40 -3.34 2.16 5.27
C ILE A 40 -3.16 1.97 6.77
N HIS A 41 -4.23 1.63 7.48
CA HIS A 41 -4.20 1.47 8.94
C HIS A 41 -3.94 0.04 9.40
N GLY A 42 -3.60 -0.86 8.47
CA GLY A 42 -3.21 -2.23 8.81
C GLY A 42 -4.34 -3.10 9.32
N ARG A 43 -5.59 -2.77 9.00
CA ARG A 43 -6.75 -3.55 9.43
C ARG A 43 -7.11 -4.69 8.48
N THR A 44 -6.43 -4.76 7.33
CA THR A 44 -6.64 -5.81 6.34
C THR A 44 -5.78 -7.01 6.72
N SER A 45 -6.37 -8.20 6.82
CA SER A 45 -5.64 -9.42 7.18
C SER A 45 -4.90 -10.02 5.99
N ASP A 46 -5.40 -9.77 4.78
CA ASP A 46 -4.82 -10.27 3.54
C ASP A 46 -5.03 -9.23 2.45
N ILE A 47 -4.21 -9.26 1.41
CA ILE A 47 -4.30 -8.30 0.33
C ILE A 47 -4.00 -8.99 -0.99
N LYS A 48 -4.80 -8.68 -2.01
CA LYS A 48 -4.60 -9.23 -3.34
C LYS A 48 -3.44 -8.54 -4.04
N PHE A 49 -2.68 -9.30 -4.81
CA PHE A 49 -1.60 -8.76 -5.63
C PHE A 49 -2.11 -7.66 -6.56
N SER A 50 -3.29 -7.85 -7.15
CA SER A 50 -3.89 -6.84 -8.04
C SER A 50 -4.13 -5.51 -7.33
N THR A 51 -4.45 -5.54 -6.03
CA THR A 51 -4.63 -4.32 -5.25
C THR A 51 -3.30 -3.59 -5.06
N ILE A 52 -2.23 -4.33 -4.78
CA ILE A 52 -0.88 -3.76 -4.65
C ILE A 52 -0.46 -3.10 -5.96
N TYR A 53 -0.68 -3.80 -7.07
CA TYR A 53 -0.37 -3.29 -8.40
C TYR A 53 -1.14 -1.99 -8.68
N LEU A 54 -2.44 -1.99 -8.38
CA LEU A 54 -3.29 -0.83 -8.61
C LEU A 54 -2.81 0.39 -7.80
N ILE A 55 -2.42 0.17 -6.56
CA ILE A 55 -1.88 1.24 -5.70
C ILE A 55 -0.58 1.79 -6.29
N SER A 56 0.32 0.92 -6.73
CA SER A 56 1.59 1.37 -7.32
C SER A 56 1.35 2.18 -8.60
N GLU A 57 0.43 1.73 -9.45
CA GLU A 57 0.03 2.48 -10.65
C GLU A 57 -0.52 3.86 -10.29
N ALA A 58 -1.38 3.90 -9.28
CA ALA A 58 -1.99 5.16 -8.84
C ALA A 58 -0.94 6.15 -8.31
N LEU A 59 0.14 5.62 -7.72
CA LEU A 59 1.24 6.44 -7.22
C LEU A 59 2.29 6.73 -8.28
N ASN A 60 2.06 6.27 -9.51
CA ASN A 60 2.95 6.49 -10.65
C ASN A 60 4.36 5.93 -10.42
N ILE A 61 4.43 4.76 -9.82
CA ILE A 61 5.68 4.03 -9.62
C ILE A 61 5.52 2.60 -10.13
N THR A 62 6.64 1.92 -10.35
CA THR A 62 6.60 0.50 -10.70
C THR A 62 6.31 -0.33 -9.46
N LEU A 63 5.85 -1.56 -9.68
CA LEU A 63 5.67 -2.51 -8.58
C LEU A 63 7.00 -2.77 -7.88
N GLN A 64 8.09 -2.83 -8.63
CA GLN A 64 9.43 -3.01 -8.08
C GLN A 64 9.80 -1.88 -7.12
N GLU A 65 9.53 -0.65 -7.50
CA GLU A 65 9.77 0.50 -6.63
C GLU A 65 8.91 0.44 -5.38
N PHE A 66 7.65 0.04 -5.53
CA PHE A 66 6.75 -0.11 -4.39
C PHE A 66 7.33 -1.10 -3.38
N LEU A 67 7.82 -2.24 -3.85
CA LEU A 67 8.35 -3.31 -3.01
C LEU A 67 9.80 -3.09 -2.57
N ASN A 68 10.44 -2.04 -3.06
CA ASN A 68 11.83 -1.73 -2.70
C ASN A 68 11.87 -0.98 -1.36
N SER A 69 11.67 -1.72 -0.29
CA SER A 69 11.64 -1.18 1.08
C SER A 69 12.02 -2.28 2.05
N PRO A 70 12.74 -1.95 3.13
CA PRO A 70 13.03 -2.92 4.20
C PRO A 70 11.79 -3.55 4.81
N LEU A 71 10.63 -2.93 4.67
CA LEU A 71 9.36 -3.47 5.16
C LEU A 71 9.06 -4.85 4.58
N PHE A 72 9.54 -5.12 3.36
CA PHE A 72 9.29 -6.38 2.66
C PHE A 72 10.41 -7.41 2.81
N ASN A 73 11.42 -7.13 3.63
CA ASN A 73 12.45 -8.10 3.93
C ASN A 73 11.87 -9.26 4.74
N MET A 74 12.35 -10.46 4.48
CA MET A 74 11.87 -11.67 5.15
C MET A 74 11.93 -11.56 6.67
N ASP A 75 12.93 -10.87 7.20
CA ASP A 75 13.10 -10.67 8.65
C ASP A 75 11.95 -9.88 9.27
N ASN A 76 11.26 -9.08 8.47
CA ASN A 76 10.18 -8.23 8.95
C ASN A 76 8.79 -8.81 8.71
N LEU A 77 8.69 -9.89 7.95
CA LEU A 77 7.42 -10.48 7.57
C LEU A 77 7.16 -11.80 8.29
N GLU A 78 5.91 -11.98 8.69
CA GLU A 78 5.40 -13.25 9.18
C GLU A 78 4.84 -14.01 7.97
N ILE A 79 5.37 -15.19 7.74
CA ILE A 79 4.96 -16.02 6.61
C ILE A 79 4.35 -17.33 7.09
#